data_6f3ae0b5ad851620c62a8de4d99be42a
#
_entry.id   6f3ae0b5ad851620c62a8de4d99be42a
#
_cell.length_a   1.000
_cell.length_b   1.000
_cell.length_c   1.000
_cell.angle_alpha   90.00
_cell.angle_beta   90.00
_cell.angle_gamma   90.00
#
_symmetry.space_group_name_H-M   'P 1'
#
loop_
_entity.id
_entity.type
_entity.pdbx_description
1 polymer ?
#
loop_
_entity_poly.entity_id
_entity_poly.type
_entity_poly.pdbx_seq_one_letter_code
_entity_poly.pdbx_strand_id
1 'polypeptide(L)'
;MQTESEQLFEESKKYIPGGVNSPVRAFGSVGRSPIFIKKAKGSRIFDEDGREYIDYVCSWGPGILGHAKETVIEAVKAACDDGLTFGAPTRKELEIAELITAHMPSMEMSRMVNSGTEAVMSAIRAARGYTGRNKIIKFEGCYHGHSDALLVKAGSGVMTAGVPDSSGVPAGATEDTLLAPYNDLEAVERLFDTWGSGIAAVIVEPVGANMGVVPPKKDFLEGLRRLCTENGSLLIFDEVITGFRLARGGAQEYFGIQADLTTYGKIIGGGMPVGAYGGRRDIMEVVSPVGQVYQAGTLSGNPVAM
;
A
#
# COMPACT_ATOMS: atom_id res chain seq x y z
N MET A 1 -10.85 39.22 2.52
CA MET A 1 -9.43 39.08 2.10
C MET A 1 -9.20 37.57 1.90
N GLN A 2 -8.49 37.22 0.86
CA GLN A 2 -8.03 35.83 0.66
C GLN A 2 -7.07 35.44 1.78
N THR A 3 -7.16 34.20 2.26
CA THR A 3 -6.20 33.65 3.23
C THR A 3 -4.88 33.33 2.55
N GLU A 4 -3.80 33.18 3.33
CA GLU A 4 -2.48 32.77 2.81
C GLU A 4 -2.59 31.40 2.11
N SER A 5 -3.33 30.45 2.71
CA SER A 5 -3.58 29.14 2.11
C SER A 5 -4.28 29.23 0.74
N GLU A 6 -5.26 30.13 0.57
CA GLU A 6 -5.93 30.35 -0.71
C GLU A 6 -4.99 30.95 -1.77
N GLN A 7 -4.14 31.89 -1.37
CA GLN A 7 -3.13 32.48 -2.29
C GLN A 7 -2.10 31.43 -2.73
N LEU A 8 -1.57 30.65 -1.79
CA LEU A 8 -0.64 29.56 -2.08
C LEU A 8 -1.26 28.50 -3.00
N PHE A 9 -2.53 28.17 -2.82
CA PHE A 9 -3.22 27.21 -3.66
C PHE A 9 -3.36 27.72 -5.11
N GLU A 10 -3.78 28.98 -5.30
CA GLU A 10 -3.86 29.58 -6.64
C GLU A 10 -2.48 29.65 -7.32
N GLU A 11 -1.43 29.99 -6.55
CA GLU A 11 -0.05 29.99 -7.08
C GLU A 11 0.42 28.58 -7.44
N SER A 12 0.15 27.59 -6.59
CA SER A 12 0.55 26.19 -6.81
C SER A 12 -0.05 25.59 -8.09
N LYS A 13 -1.25 25.99 -8.47
CA LYS A 13 -1.90 25.54 -9.72
C LYS A 13 -1.12 25.94 -10.99
N LYS A 14 -0.24 26.93 -10.92
CA LYS A 14 0.61 27.32 -12.06
C LYS A 14 1.72 26.30 -12.34
N TYR A 15 2.12 25.53 -11.33
CA TYR A 15 3.29 24.65 -11.40
C TYR A 15 2.97 23.16 -11.14
N ILE A 16 1.86 22.89 -10.45
CA ILE A 16 1.48 21.54 -10.03
C ILE A 16 0.05 21.28 -10.52
N PRO A 17 -0.21 20.17 -11.24
CA PRO A 17 -1.55 19.83 -11.71
C PRO A 17 -2.57 19.85 -10.57
N GLY A 18 -3.59 20.73 -10.66
CA GLY A 18 -4.57 20.94 -9.61
C GLY A 18 -4.03 21.51 -8.30
N GLY A 19 -2.77 22.02 -8.29
CA GLY A 19 -2.12 22.63 -7.13
C GLY A 19 -1.65 21.66 -6.05
N VAL A 20 -1.70 20.34 -6.29
CA VAL A 20 -1.40 19.31 -5.29
C VAL A 20 -0.68 18.11 -5.89
N ASN A 21 0.13 17.41 -5.08
CA ASN A 21 0.84 16.18 -5.46
C ASN A 21 0.03 14.89 -5.18
N SER A 22 -1.21 15.02 -4.69
CA SER A 22 -2.16 13.91 -4.56
C SER A 22 -3.59 14.46 -4.63
N PRO A 23 -4.50 13.88 -5.45
CA PRO A 23 -5.80 14.48 -5.77
C PRO A 23 -6.65 14.82 -4.55
N VAL A 24 -6.66 13.97 -3.53
CA VAL A 24 -7.46 14.16 -2.31
C VAL A 24 -7.09 15.44 -1.55
N ARG A 25 -5.85 15.92 -1.69
CA ARG A 25 -5.36 17.13 -1.02
C ARG A 25 -5.94 18.42 -1.58
N ALA A 26 -6.56 18.39 -2.77
CA ALA A 26 -7.22 19.55 -3.36
C ALA A 26 -8.58 19.91 -2.73
N PHE A 27 -9.10 19.09 -1.80
CA PHE A 27 -10.38 19.27 -1.11
C PHE A 27 -11.59 19.36 -2.04
N GLY A 28 -11.47 18.89 -3.30
CA GLY A 28 -12.55 18.96 -4.28
C GLY A 28 -13.84 18.28 -3.82
N SER A 29 -13.74 17.14 -3.12
CA SER A 29 -14.90 16.41 -2.61
C SER A 29 -15.63 17.10 -1.46
N VAL A 30 -14.99 18.04 -0.77
CA VAL A 30 -15.61 18.81 0.34
C VAL A 30 -15.97 20.23 -0.07
N GLY A 31 -15.75 20.63 -1.33
CA GLY A 31 -16.15 21.92 -1.89
C GLY A 31 -15.48 23.14 -1.22
N ARG A 32 -14.24 22.98 -0.78
CA ARG A 32 -13.46 24.03 -0.09
C ARG A 32 -12.06 24.12 -0.66
N SER A 33 -11.41 25.26 -0.52
CA SER A 33 -9.98 25.39 -0.76
C SER A 33 -9.19 24.61 0.30
N PRO A 34 -8.09 23.94 -0.08
CA PRO A 34 -7.23 23.26 0.88
C PRO A 34 -6.52 24.25 1.79
N ILE A 35 -6.18 23.79 2.98
CA ILE A 35 -5.31 24.50 3.91
C ILE A 35 -3.87 24.07 3.67
N PHE A 36 -2.94 25.03 3.72
CA PHE A 36 -1.50 24.78 3.62
C PHE A 36 -0.91 24.67 5.02
N ILE A 37 -0.34 23.50 5.33
CA ILE A 37 0.18 23.20 6.66
C ILE A 37 1.65 23.63 6.75
N LYS A 38 1.94 24.47 7.71
CA LYS A 38 3.29 24.98 8.02
C LYS A 38 4.07 24.07 8.94
N LYS A 39 3.41 23.53 9.98
CA LYS A 39 4.02 22.67 11.00
C LYS A 39 2.99 21.79 11.68
N ALA A 40 3.47 20.74 12.32
CA ALA A 40 2.63 19.84 13.12
C ALA A 40 3.40 19.34 14.34
N LYS A 41 2.69 19.05 15.44
CA LYS A 41 3.26 18.46 16.66
C LYS A 41 2.20 17.71 17.46
N GLY A 42 2.48 16.46 17.84
CA GLY A 42 1.52 15.62 18.54
C GLY A 42 0.25 15.43 17.73
N SER A 43 -0.89 15.81 18.28
CA SER A 43 -2.21 15.75 17.61
C SER A 43 -2.61 17.05 16.91
N ARG A 44 -1.71 18.01 16.77
CA ARG A 44 -2.00 19.35 16.25
C ARG A 44 -1.27 19.62 14.95
N ILE A 45 -1.99 20.29 14.01
CA ILE A 45 -1.43 20.87 12.79
C ILE A 45 -1.71 22.36 12.77
N PHE A 46 -0.83 23.12 12.15
CA PHE A 46 -0.89 24.59 12.08
C PHE A 46 -0.77 25.00 10.61
N ASP A 47 -1.71 25.80 10.12
CA ASP A 47 -1.67 26.31 8.75
C ASP A 47 -0.75 27.54 8.61
N GLU A 48 -0.58 28.01 7.38
CA GLU A 48 0.20 29.21 7.07
C GLU A 48 -0.46 30.49 7.60
N ASP A 49 -1.79 30.47 7.80
CA ASP A 49 -2.54 31.56 8.40
C ASP A 49 -2.40 31.61 9.94
N GLY A 50 -1.66 30.66 10.54
CA GLY A 50 -1.42 30.58 11.98
C GLY A 50 -2.56 29.93 12.78
N ARG A 51 -3.56 29.34 12.12
CA ARG A 51 -4.65 28.64 12.79
C ARG A 51 -4.22 27.24 13.21
N GLU A 52 -4.71 26.81 14.36
CA GLU A 52 -4.46 25.49 14.93
C GLU A 52 -5.66 24.57 14.68
N TYR A 53 -5.39 23.30 14.34
CA TYR A 53 -6.40 22.26 14.17
C TYR A 53 -6.00 20.99 14.92
N ILE A 54 -7.00 20.22 15.37
CA ILE A 54 -6.81 18.83 15.79
C ILE A 54 -6.74 17.98 14.53
N ASP A 55 -5.67 17.20 14.37
CA ASP A 55 -5.48 16.34 13.22
C ASP A 55 -6.17 14.98 13.43
N TYR A 56 -7.30 14.76 12.76
CA TYR A 56 -7.98 13.48 12.65
C TYR A 56 -7.59 12.68 11.40
N VAL A 57 -6.74 13.25 10.54
CA VAL A 57 -6.31 12.61 9.28
C VAL A 57 -5.05 11.74 9.49
N CYS A 58 -4.18 12.14 10.45
CA CYS A 58 -2.95 11.41 10.82
C CYS A 58 -2.07 11.11 9.59
N SER A 59 -1.90 12.10 8.69
CA SER A 59 -1.14 11.99 7.43
C SER A 59 -1.63 10.86 6.50
N TRP A 60 -2.92 10.52 6.55
CA TRP A 60 -3.53 9.39 5.82
C TRP A 60 -2.99 8.02 6.26
N GLY A 61 -2.62 7.91 7.53
CA GLY A 61 -2.28 6.66 8.18
C GLY A 61 -0.89 6.51 8.78
N PRO A 62 0.19 7.17 8.30
CA PRO A 62 1.52 7.06 8.91
C PRO A 62 1.62 7.53 10.36
N GLY A 63 0.84 8.52 10.74
CA GLY A 63 0.97 9.27 11.99
C GLY A 63 0.54 8.55 13.28
N ILE A 64 0.89 7.30 13.47
CA ILE A 64 0.49 6.51 14.65
C ILE A 64 1.08 7.04 15.97
N LEU A 65 2.26 7.66 15.94
CA LEU A 65 2.94 8.25 17.12
C LEU A 65 2.63 9.72 17.32
N GLY A 66 1.76 10.31 16.49
CA GLY A 66 1.58 11.74 16.39
C GLY A 66 2.70 12.43 15.61
N HIS A 67 2.50 13.73 15.33
CA HIS A 67 3.46 14.52 14.56
C HIS A 67 4.71 14.86 15.37
N ALA A 68 5.84 14.90 14.67
CA ALA A 68 7.15 15.35 15.21
C ALA A 68 7.50 14.64 16.52
N LYS A 69 7.33 13.31 16.58
CA LYS A 69 7.78 12.51 17.72
C LYS A 69 9.29 12.69 17.88
N GLU A 70 9.72 13.17 19.04
CA GLU A 70 11.11 13.60 19.28
C GLU A 70 12.12 12.48 18.97
N THR A 71 11.87 11.26 19.44
CA THR A 71 12.78 10.12 19.19
C THR A 71 12.95 9.80 17.71
N VAL A 72 11.91 9.98 16.89
CA VAL A 72 11.97 9.77 15.45
C VAL A 72 12.72 10.91 14.78
N ILE A 73 12.43 12.16 15.15
CA ILE A 73 13.11 13.34 14.60
C ILE A 73 14.61 13.31 14.87
N GLU A 74 15.03 12.96 16.09
CA GLU A 74 16.45 12.87 16.44
C GLU A 74 17.15 11.72 15.68
N ALA A 75 16.50 10.57 15.52
CA ALA A 75 17.04 9.47 14.69
C ALA A 75 17.24 9.89 13.22
N VAL A 76 16.27 10.62 12.66
CA VAL A 76 16.36 11.15 11.28
C VAL A 76 17.50 12.15 11.16
N LYS A 77 17.64 13.10 12.11
CA LYS A 77 18.75 14.06 12.13
C LYS A 77 20.10 13.35 12.17
N ALA A 78 20.28 12.40 13.09
CA ALA A 78 21.50 11.61 13.18
C ALA A 78 21.82 10.84 11.90
N ALA A 79 20.81 10.26 11.26
CA ALA A 79 21.01 9.58 9.98
C ALA A 79 21.40 10.55 8.84
N CYS A 80 20.90 11.78 8.87
CA CYS A 80 21.29 12.80 7.89
C CYS A 80 22.76 13.22 8.02
N ASP A 81 23.33 13.22 9.23
CA ASP A 81 24.73 13.53 9.46
C ASP A 81 25.67 12.51 8.81
N ASP A 82 25.24 11.24 8.68
CA ASP A 82 25.99 10.18 8.00
C ASP A 82 25.85 10.22 6.47
N GLY A 83 24.87 10.98 5.94
CA GLY A 83 24.59 11.13 4.50
C GLY A 83 23.22 10.60 4.10
N LEU A 84 22.70 11.11 2.97
CA LEU A 84 21.31 10.89 2.55
C LEU A 84 21.09 9.63 1.72
N THR A 85 22.11 9.16 1.00
CA THR A 85 22.03 7.97 0.13
C THR A 85 23.44 7.54 -0.29
N PHE A 86 23.66 6.22 -0.44
CA PHE A 86 25.00 5.69 -0.72
C PHE A 86 25.08 4.90 -2.01
N GLY A 87 23.97 4.48 -2.60
CA GLY A 87 23.95 3.55 -3.74
C GLY A 87 24.55 2.17 -3.41
N ALA A 88 24.52 1.80 -2.13
CA ALA A 88 25.08 0.58 -1.56
C ALA A 88 24.21 0.12 -0.36
N PRO A 89 24.23 -1.19 -0.01
CA PRO A 89 23.47 -1.70 1.13
C PRO A 89 23.95 -1.09 2.46
N THR A 90 23.03 -0.97 3.41
CA THR A 90 23.30 -0.42 4.74
C THR A 90 22.93 -1.41 5.84
N ARG A 91 23.50 -1.23 7.04
CA ARG A 91 23.12 -2.00 8.23
C ARG A 91 21.65 -1.83 8.57
N LYS A 92 21.09 -0.62 8.41
CA LYS A 92 19.70 -0.30 8.74
C LYS A 92 18.71 -1.09 7.87
N GLU A 93 19.07 -1.42 6.63
CA GLU A 93 18.23 -2.31 5.79
C GLU A 93 18.11 -3.72 6.38
N LEU A 94 19.21 -4.25 6.95
CA LEU A 94 19.18 -5.53 7.65
C LEU A 94 18.33 -5.43 8.92
N GLU A 95 18.56 -4.40 9.74
CA GLU A 95 17.85 -4.19 11.01
C GLU A 95 16.33 -4.08 10.82
N ILE A 96 15.86 -3.33 9.82
CA ILE A 96 14.42 -3.23 9.52
C ILE A 96 13.86 -4.55 8.97
N ALA A 97 14.61 -5.30 8.17
CA ALA A 97 14.18 -6.59 7.68
C ALA A 97 14.05 -7.62 8.82
N GLU A 98 15.01 -7.66 9.74
CA GLU A 98 14.96 -8.49 10.95
C GLU A 98 13.76 -8.11 11.83
N LEU A 99 13.53 -6.81 12.03
CA LEU A 99 12.40 -6.30 12.83
C LEU A 99 11.05 -6.71 12.22
N ILE A 100 10.89 -6.57 10.91
CA ILE A 100 9.67 -6.97 10.20
C ILE A 100 9.46 -8.49 10.37
N THR A 101 10.47 -9.29 10.08
CA THR A 101 10.38 -10.76 10.19
C THR A 101 10.08 -11.21 11.62
N ALA A 102 10.66 -10.57 12.63
CA ALA A 102 10.42 -10.90 14.02
C ALA A 102 8.96 -10.68 14.48
N HIS A 103 8.27 -9.73 13.86
CA HIS A 103 6.88 -9.42 14.20
C HIS A 103 5.85 -10.02 13.25
N MET A 104 6.26 -10.42 12.05
CA MET A 104 5.41 -10.93 10.98
C MET A 104 5.85 -12.34 10.57
N PRO A 105 5.38 -13.41 11.26
CA PRO A 105 5.88 -14.77 11.02
C PRO A 105 5.69 -15.28 9.59
N SER A 106 4.72 -14.76 8.84
CA SER A 106 4.52 -15.08 7.42
C SER A 106 5.55 -14.41 6.50
N MET A 107 6.32 -13.43 7.00
CA MET A 107 7.34 -12.72 6.24
C MET A 107 8.74 -13.26 6.52
N GLU A 108 9.09 -14.37 5.88
CA GLU A 108 10.42 -14.97 6.00
C GLU A 108 11.51 -14.16 5.28
N MET A 109 11.12 -13.42 4.24
CA MET A 109 11.96 -12.49 3.49
C MET A 109 11.18 -11.24 3.10
N SER A 110 11.86 -10.10 3.05
CA SER A 110 11.27 -8.82 2.64
C SER A 110 12.19 -8.03 1.71
N ARG A 111 11.58 -7.13 0.93
CA ARG A 111 12.28 -6.17 0.06
C ARG A 111 11.69 -4.78 0.28
N MET A 112 12.56 -3.80 0.55
CA MET A 112 12.16 -2.40 0.70
C MET A 112 11.96 -1.74 -0.65
N VAL A 113 10.99 -0.83 -0.71
CA VAL A 113 10.67 0.04 -1.85
C VAL A 113 10.26 1.42 -1.32
N ASN A 114 9.87 2.37 -2.18
CA ASN A 114 9.63 3.76 -1.76
C ASN A 114 8.16 4.10 -1.51
N SER A 115 7.24 3.22 -1.83
CA SER A 115 5.80 3.46 -1.65
C SER A 115 4.99 2.16 -1.57
N GLY A 116 3.75 2.27 -1.05
CA GLY A 116 2.80 1.16 -1.08
C GLY A 116 2.46 0.72 -2.51
N THR A 117 2.41 1.65 -3.47
CA THR A 117 2.20 1.33 -4.90
C THR A 117 3.29 0.43 -5.44
N GLU A 118 4.56 0.76 -5.18
CA GLU A 118 5.70 -0.08 -5.59
C GLU A 118 5.67 -1.43 -4.88
N ALA A 119 5.31 -1.47 -3.60
CA ALA A 119 5.20 -2.71 -2.83
C ALA A 119 4.17 -3.65 -3.46
N VAL A 120 2.95 -3.17 -3.72
CA VAL A 120 1.88 -3.97 -4.32
C VAL A 120 2.22 -4.39 -5.75
N MET A 121 2.72 -3.48 -6.57
CA MET A 121 3.14 -3.78 -7.95
C MET A 121 4.19 -4.91 -7.96
N SER A 122 5.14 -4.86 -7.03
CA SER A 122 6.21 -5.85 -6.93
C SER A 122 5.72 -7.18 -6.39
N ALA A 123 4.83 -7.19 -5.40
CA ALA A 123 4.22 -8.40 -4.86
C ALA A 123 3.38 -9.14 -5.93
N ILE A 124 2.60 -8.42 -6.72
CA ILE A 124 1.84 -9.00 -7.84
C ILE A 124 2.77 -9.58 -8.89
N ARG A 125 3.86 -8.87 -9.23
CA ARG A 125 4.86 -9.38 -10.18
C ARG A 125 5.53 -10.65 -9.65
N ALA A 126 5.88 -10.70 -8.37
CA ALA A 126 6.44 -11.89 -7.73
C ALA A 126 5.43 -13.05 -7.75
N ALA A 127 4.17 -12.80 -7.44
CA ALA A 127 3.11 -13.80 -7.48
C ALA A 127 2.92 -14.38 -8.89
N ARG A 128 2.89 -13.54 -9.92
CA ARG A 128 2.82 -13.98 -11.31
C ARG A 128 4.07 -14.78 -11.72
N GLY A 129 5.26 -14.31 -11.34
CA GLY A 129 6.51 -14.99 -11.63
C GLY A 129 6.64 -16.36 -10.94
N TYR A 130 6.16 -16.48 -9.71
CA TYR A 130 6.17 -17.72 -8.95
C TYR A 130 5.17 -18.75 -9.48
N THR A 131 3.94 -18.31 -9.76
CA THR A 131 2.87 -19.22 -10.19
C THR A 131 2.89 -19.54 -11.70
N GLY A 132 3.54 -18.70 -12.51
CA GLY A 132 3.46 -18.76 -13.97
C GLY A 132 2.08 -18.37 -14.52
N ARG A 133 1.23 -17.71 -13.72
CA ARG A 133 -0.14 -17.33 -14.06
C ARG A 133 -0.28 -15.82 -14.16
N ASN A 134 -1.30 -15.32 -14.86
CA ASN A 134 -1.44 -13.89 -15.14
C ASN A 134 -2.51 -13.19 -14.31
N LYS A 135 -3.64 -13.88 -14.04
CA LYS A 135 -4.82 -13.23 -13.47
C LYS A 135 -4.66 -12.95 -11.98
N ILE A 136 -5.21 -11.82 -11.55
CA ILE A 136 -5.35 -11.48 -10.14
C ILE A 136 -6.81 -11.16 -9.83
N ILE A 137 -7.25 -11.49 -8.62
CA ILE A 137 -8.53 -11.02 -8.08
C ILE A 137 -8.23 -9.88 -7.11
N LYS A 138 -8.95 -8.76 -7.27
CA LYS A 138 -9.02 -7.68 -6.28
C LYS A 138 -10.47 -7.37 -5.94
N PHE A 139 -10.69 -6.55 -4.91
CA PHE A 139 -12.04 -6.23 -4.44
C PHE A 139 -12.45 -4.80 -4.77
N GLU A 140 -13.74 -4.62 -5.10
CA GLU A 140 -14.34 -3.30 -5.27
C GLU A 140 -14.20 -2.48 -3.99
N GLY A 141 -13.86 -1.20 -4.14
CA GLY A 141 -13.63 -0.30 -3.02
C GLY A 141 -12.24 -0.40 -2.38
N CYS A 142 -11.50 -1.50 -2.57
CA CYS A 142 -10.12 -1.62 -2.11
C CYS A 142 -9.16 -0.83 -3.00
N TYR A 143 -8.20 -0.14 -2.37
CA TYR A 143 -7.16 0.63 -3.05
C TYR A 143 -5.77 0.01 -2.81
N HIS A 144 -5.09 -0.28 -3.89
CA HIS A 144 -3.79 -0.96 -3.87
C HIS A 144 -2.70 -0.16 -4.62
N GLY A 145 -2.77 1.16 -4.55
CA GLY A 145 -1.87 2.04 -5.31
C GLY A 145 -2.37 2.30 -6.73
N HIS A 146 -1.53 2.94 -7.53
CA HIS A 146 -1.90 3.48 -8.85
C HIS A 146 -1.11 2.84 -10.01
N SER A 147 -0.69 1.59 -9.88
CA SER A 147 -0.19 0.85 -11.05
C SER A 147 -1.33 0.50 -11.99
N ASP A 148 -1.07 0.52 -13.29
CA ASP A 148 -2.08 0.37 -14.35
C ASP A 148 -2.99 -0.84 -14.15
N ALA A 149 -2.43 -1.99 -13.81
CA ALA A 149 -3.19 -3.21 -13.57
C ALA A 149 -4.23 -3.12 -12.44
N LEU A 150 -4.13 -2.11 -11.56
CA LEU A 150 -4.98 -1.96 -10.38
C LEU A 150 -5.97 -0.78 -10.51
N LEU A 151 -5.80 0.07 -11.53
CA LEU A 151 -6.72 1.15 -11.85
C LEU A 151 -7.88 0.62 -12.70
N VAL A 152 -8.71 -0.20 -12.07
CA VAL A 152 -9.82 -0.90 -12.71
C VAL A 152 -11.12 -0.71 -11.95
N LYS A 153 -12.24 -0.71 -12.68
CA LYS A 153 -13.60 -0.77 -12.16
C LYS A 153 -14.34 -1.97 -12.75
N ALA A 154 -15.46 -2.34 -12.13
CA ALA A 154 -16.29 -3.42 -12.63
C ALA A 154 -16.73 -3.17 -14.08
N GLY A 155 -16.62 -4.20 -14.92
CA GLY A 155 -17.22 -4.23 -16.26
C GLY A 155 -18.73 -4.46 -16.18
N SER A 156 -19.37 -4.59 -17.33
CA SER A 156 -20.84 -4.76 -17.44
C SER A 156 -21.39 -6.12 -16.98
N GLY A 157 -20.56 -7.00 -16.41
CA GLY A 157 -20.96 -8.30 -15.87
C GLY A 157 -19.99 -8.80 -14.80
N VAL A 158 -20.52 -9.54 -13.83
CA VAL A 158 -19.78 -10.04 -12.64
C VAL A 158 -18.60 -10.97 -13.02
N MET A 159 -18.58 -11.51 -14.22
CA MET A 159 -17.59 -12.48 -14.70
C MET A 159 -16.62 -11.89 -15.74
N THR A 160 -16.67 -10.58 -16.00
CA THR A 160 -15.81 -9.92 -16.99
C THR A 160 -14.54 -9.33 -16.37
N ALA A 161 -13.46 -9.33 -17.15
CA ALA A 161 -12.23 -8.61 -16.77
C ALA A 161 -12.54 -7.13 -16.49
N GLY A 162 -11.81 -6.53 -15.56
CA GLY A 162 -11.97 -5.13 -15.20
C GLY A 162 -11.69 -4.21 -16.39
N VAL A 163 -12.43 -3.12 -16.46
CA VAL A 163 -12.18 -2.05 -17.44
C VAL A 163 -11.35 -0.92 -16.81
N PRO A 164 -10.51 -0.21 -17.58
CA PRO A 164 -9.74 0.91 -17.04
C PRO A 164 -10.61 1.95 -16.35
N ASP A 165 -10.21 2.39 -15.16
CA ASP A 165 -10.87 3.45 -14.37
C ASP A 165 -10.11 4.79 -14.42
N SER A 166 -9.09 4.87 -15.24
CA SER A 166 -8.30 6.09 -15.47
C SER A 166 -8.00 6.27 -16.94
N SER A 167 -8.07 7.51 -17.41
CA SER A 167 -7.54 7.88 -18.70
C SER A 167 -6.04 7.55 -18.76
N GLY A 168 -5.57 7.03 -19.90
CA GLY A 168 -4.18 6.66 -20.10
C GLY A 168 -3.83 5.22 -19.70
N VAL A 169 -4.71 4.50 -19.02
CA VAL A 169 -4.54 3.06 -18.75
C VAL A 169 -5.03 2.26 -19.97
N PRO A 170 -4.17 1.50 -20.66
CA PRO A 170 -4.59 0.70 -21.80
C PRO A 170 -5.40 -0.53 -21.33
N ALA A 171 -6.35 -0.97 -22.16
CA ALA A 171 -7.19 -2.13 -21.84
C ALA A 171 -6.38 -3.39 -21.50
N GLY A 172 -5.29 -3.65 -22.24
CA GLY A 172 -4.41 -4.79 -21.99
C GLY A 172 -3.71 -4.77 -20.60
N ALA A 173 -3.62 -3.61 -19.95
CA ALA A 173 -3.07 -3.55 -18.59
C ALA A 173 -4.05 -4.07 -17.52
N THR A 174 -5.35 -4.06 -17.81
CA THR A 174 -6.42 -4.43 -16.86
C THR A 174 -7.10 -5.75 -17.19
N GLU A 175 -6.87 -6.34 -18.36
CA GLU A 175 -7.55 -7.55 -18.83
C GLU A 175 -7.34 -8.79 -17.96
N ASP A 176 -6.25 -8.83 -17.20
CA ASP A 176 -5.93 -9.89 -16.26
C ASP A 176 -6.32 -9.56 -14.82
N THR A 177 -7.04 -8.47 -14.59
CA THR A 177 -7.52 -8.10 -13.26
C THR A 177 -9.01 -8.36 -13.13
N LEU A 178 -9.35 -9.33 -12.30
CA LEU A 178 -10.71 -9.73 -11.98
C LEU A 178 -11.21 -8.97 -10.75
N LEU A 179 -12.47 -8.57 -10.74
CA LEU A 179 -13.10 -7.83 -9.63
C LEU A 179 -14.17 -8.69 -8.96
N ALA A 180 -14.17 -8.66 -7.63
CA ALA A 180 -15.24 -9.22 -6.80
C ALA A 180 -15.73 -8.16 -5.82
N PRO A 181 -17.01 -8.18 -5.42
CA PRO A 181 -17.47 -7.37 -4.30
C PRO A 181 -16.76 -7.76 -3.01
N TYR A 182 -16.40 -6.77 -2.19
CA TYR A 182 -15.79 -7.03 -0.89
C TYR A 182 -16.80 -7.73 0.03
N ASN A 183 -16.35 -8.72 0.79
CA ASN A 183 -17.22 -9.54 1.66
C ASN A 183 -18.23 -10.46 0.92
N ASP A 184 -17.99 -10.76 -0.35
CA ASP A 184 -18.77 -11.72 -1.15
C ASP A 184 -17.87 -12.89 -1.58
N LEU A 185 -17.83 -13.94 -0.73
CA LEU A 185 -17.00 -15.11 -0.98
C LEU A 185 -17.52 -15.94 -2.17
N GLU A 186 -18.85 -15.98 -2.37
CA GLU A 186 -19.45 -16.72 -3.50
C GLU A 186 -19.03 -16.11 -4.85
N ALA A 187 -18.89 -14.79 -4.92
CA ALA A 187 -18.35 -14.13 -6.13
C ALA A 187 -16.91 -14.57 -6.42
N VAL A 188 -16.09 -14.74 -5.38
CA VAL A 188 -14.71 -15.24 -5.53
C VAL A 188 -14.70 -16.72 -5.96
N GLU A 189 -15.57 -17.54 -5.40
CA GLU A 189 -15.72 -18.95 -5.80
C GLU A 189 -16.07 -19.07 -7.29
N ARG A 190 -17.05 -18.29 -7.77
CA ARG A 190 -17.39 -18.25 -9.21
C ARG A 190 -16.23 -17.81 -10.11
N LEU A 191 -15.37 -16.90 -9.64
CA LEU A 191 -14.16 -16.51 -10.38
C LEU A 191 -13.15 -17.67 -10.43
N PHE A 192 -12.98 -18.41 -9.34
CA PHE A 192 -12.13 -19.60 -9.33
C PHE A 192 -12.69 -20.72 -10.21
N ASP A 193 -14.00 -20.94 -10.21
CA ASP A 193 -14.65 -21.93 -11.11
C ASP A 193 -14.39 -21.63 -12.59
N THR A 194 -14.34 -20.32 -12.92
CA THR A 194 -14.16 -19.89 -14.32
C THR A 194 -12.70 -19.82 -14.74
N TRP A 195 -11.81 -19.32 -13.86
CA TRP A 195 -10.45 -18.91 -14.21
C TRP A 195 -9.37 -19.59 -13.36
N GLY A 196 -9.71 -20.54 -12.48
CA GLY A 196 -8.86 -21.05 -11.41
C GLY A 196 -7.42 -21.34 -11.80
N SER A 197 -7.19 -22.05 -12.91
CA SER A 197 -5.84 -22.37 -13.39
C SER A 197 -5.05 -21.16 -13.91
N GLY A 198 -5.70 -20.01 -14.13
CA GLY A 198 -5.08 -18.76 -14.58
C GLY A 198 -4.88 -17.73 -13.48
N ILE A 199 -5.44 -17.94 -12.29
CA ILE A 199 -5.36 -16.98 -11.18
C ILE A 199 -4.03 -17.17 -10.44
N ALA A 200 -3.17 -16.14 -10.50
CA ALA A 200 -1.91 -16.08 -9.77
C ALA A 200 -2.12 -15.75 -8.29
N ALA A 201 -2.98 -14.78 -8.00
CA ALA A 201 -3.20 -14.31 -6.64
C ALA A 201 -4.57 -13.67 -6.44
N VAL A 202 -4.99 -13.66 -5.17
CA VAL A 202 -6.05 -12.80 -4.63
C VAL A 202 -5.37 -11.75 -3.77
N ILE A 203 -5.61 -10.47 -4.04
CA ILE A 203 -5.14 -9.35 -3.21
C ILE A 203 -6.31 -8.71 -2.48
N VAL A 204 -6.15 -8.48 -1.17
CA VAL A 204 -7.20 -7.91 -0.32
C VAL A 204 -6.62 -6.98 0.74
N GLU A 205 -7.28 -5.85 1.01
CA GLU A 205 -7.11 -5.14 2.28
C GLU A 205 -7.85 -5.95 3.36
N PRO A 206 -7.17 -6.50 4.39
CA PRO A 206 -7.86 -7.30 5.43
C PRO A 206 -8.97 -6.53 6.16
N VAL A 207 -8.83 -5.21 6.25
CA VAL A 207 -9.91 -4.27 6.58
C VAL A 207 -9.90 -3.21 5.49
N GLY A 208 -10.98 -3.10 4.74
CA GLY A 208 -11.10 -2.09 3.69
C GLY A 208 -11.13 -0.70 4.30
N ALA A 209 -10.12 0.13 4.01
CA ALA A 209 -9.97 1.44 4.65
C ALA A 209 -10.26 2.62 3.71
N ASN A 210 -10.24 2.42 2.39
CA ASN A 210 -10.47 3.47 1.40
C ASN A 210 -11.95 3.66 1.03
N MET A 211 -12.80 2.72 1.38
CA MET A 211 -14.25 2.75 1.19
C MET A 211 -15.04 3.03 2.49
N GLY A 212 -14.38 3.59 3.49
CA GLY A 212 -14.79 3.61 4.89
C GLY A 212 -14.06 2.48 5.63
N VAL A 213 -14.16 2.43 6.96
CA VAL A 213 -13.56 1.32 7.72
C VAL A 213 -14.51 0.12 7.66
N VAL A 214 -14.30 -0.77 6.69
CA VAL A 214 -15.14 -1.94 6.44
C VAL A 214 -14.40 -3.20 6.87
N PRO A 215 -14.74 -3.81 8.01
CA PRO A 215 -14.13 -5.06 8.45
C PRO A 215 -14.59 -6.24 7.57
N PRO A 216 -13.80 -7.31 7.52
CA PRO A 216 -14.21 -8.53 6.85
C PRO A 216 -15.39 -9.16 7.60
N LYS A 217 -16.36 -9.72 6.87
CA LYS A 217 -17.38 -10.58 7.46
C LYS A 217 -16.72 -11.84 8.04
N LYS A 218 -17.42 -12.47 8.98
CA LYS A 218 -17.02 -13.78 9.49
C LYS A 218 -16.75 -14.74 8.33
N ASP A 219 -15.71 -15.53 8.45
CA ASP A 219 -15.27 -16.58 7.51
C ASP A 219 -14.83 -16.07 6.11
N PHE A 220 -14.81 -14.74 5.87
CA PHE A 220 -14.40 -14.19 4.55
C PHE A 220 -12.92 -14.38 4.27
N LEU A 221 -12.06 -13.98 5.19
CA LEU A 221 -10.60 -14.11 5.00
C LEU A 221 -10.15 -15.59 5.04
N GLU A 222 -10.75 -16.40 5.92
CA GLU A 222 -10.54 -17.85 5.95
C GLU A 222 -10.95 -18.51 4.62
N GLY A 223 -12.09 -18.09 4.07
CA GLY A 223 -12.56 -18.56 2.77
C GLY A 223 -11.60 -18.19 1.65
N LEU A 224 -11.07 -16.95 1.63
CA LEU A 224 -10.04 -16.55 0.68
C LEU A 224 -8.78 -17.40 0.81
N ARG A 225 -8.32 -17.65 2.04
CA ARG A 225 -7.15 -18.50 2.30
C ARG A 225 -7.38 -19.92 1.77
N ARG A 226 -8.54 -20.51 2.08
CA ARG A 226 -8.92 -21.83 1.61
C ARG A 226 -8.93 -21.89 0.08
N LEU A 227 -9.64 -20.98 -0.58
CA LEU A 227 -9.75 -20.94 -2.04
C LEU A 227 -8.38 -20.80 -2.72
N CYS A 228 -7.52 -19.93 -2.22
CA CYS A 228 -6.17 -19.79 -2.74
C CYS A 228 -5.38 -21.09 -2.60
N THR A 229 -5.45 -21.76 -1.45
CA THR A 229 -4.74 -23.01 -1.19
C THR A 229 -5.23 -24.15 -2.11
N GLU A 230 -6.54 -24.32 -2.24
CA GLU A 230 -7.17 -25.36 -3.07
C GLU A 230 -6.84 -25.20 -4.56
N ASN A 231 -6.65 -23.97 -5.02
CA ASN A 231 -6.39 -23.65 -6.43
C ASN A 231 -4.89 -23.39 -6.73
N GLY A 232 -4.00 -23.49 -5.74
CA GLY A 232 -2.59 -23.19 -5.91
C GLY A 232 -2.33 -21.74 -6.33
N SER A 233 -3.19 -20.82 -5.91
CA SER A 233 -3.05 -19.39 -6.04
C SER A 233 -2.48 -18.78 -4.75
N LEU A 234 -1.91 -17.58 -4.82
CA LEU A 234 -1.36 -16.91 -3.64
C LEU A 234 -2.37 -15.95 -3.01
N LEU A 235 -2.39 -15.88 -1.69
CA LEU A 235 -3.11 -14.85 -0.96
C LEU A 235 -2.14 -13.69 -0.64
N ILE A 236 -2.46 -12.49 -1.09
CA ILE A 236 -1.70 -11.26 -0.81
C ILE A 236 -2.53 -10.40 0.14
N PHE A 237 -2.02 -10.13 1.34
CA PHE A 237 -2.59 -9.13 2.22
C PHE A 237 -1.94 -7.78 1.96
N ASP A 238 -2.75 -6.82 1.52
CA ASP A 238 -2.34 -5.43 1.51
C ASP A 238 -2.49 -4.84 2.91
N GLU A 239 -1.39 -4.88 3.64
CA GLU A 239 -1.28 -4.34 4.99
C GLU A 239 -0.64 -2.93 5.03
N VAL A 240 -0.72 -2.20 3.95
CA VAL A 240 -0.23 -0.81 3.89
C VAL A 240 -0.94 0.08 4.94
N ILE A 241 -2.19 -0.21 5.29
CA ILE A 241 -2.92 0.48 6.37
C ILE A 241 -2.94 -0.35 7.66
N THR A 242 -3.22 -1.64 7.58
CA THR A 242 -3.47 -2.51 8.75
C THR A 242 -2.19 -2.96 9.45
N GLY A 243 -1.08 -3.05 8.73
CA GLY A 243 0.21 -3.47 9.26
C GLY A 243 0.69 -2.55 10.38
N PHE A 244 1.10 -3.12 11.50
CA PHE A 244 1.49 -2.42 12.73
C PHE A 244 0.40 -1.52 13.33
N ARG A 245 -0.81 -1.53 12.77
CA ARG A 245 -1.95 -0.76 13.26
C ARG A 245 -2.91 -1.60 14.09
N LEU A 246 -3.34 -2.76 13.60
CA LEU A 246 -4.28 -3.64 14.31
C LEU A 246 -3.60 -4.41 15.44
N ALA A 247 -2.39 -4.87 15.18
CA ALA A 247 -1.51 -5.55 16.13
C ALA A 247 -0.05 -5.36 15.67
N ARG A 248 0.92 -5.85 16.44
CA ARG A 248 2.33 -5.87 16.01
C ARG A 248 2.53 -6.72 14.77
N GLY A 249 1.89 -7.89 14.70
CA GLY A 249 1.84 -8.76 13.53
C GLY A 249 0.73 -8.39 12.53
N GLY A 250 0.22 -7.14 12.56
CA GLY A 250 -0.76 -6.62 11.62
C GLY A 250 -2.11 -7.33 11.68
N ALA A 251 -2.80 -7.35 10.55
CA ALA A 251 -4.07 -8.04 10.40
C ALA A 251 -3.92 -9.57 10.49
N GLN A 252 -2.78 -10.11 10.11
CA GLN A 252 -2.51 -11.54 10.19
C GLN A 252 -2.54 -12.06 11.63
N GLU A 253 -1.92 -11.32 12.55
CA GLU A 253 -2.01 -11.62 13.99
C GLU A 253 -3.45 -11.44 14.50
N TYR A 254 -4.08 -10.32 14.12
CA TYR A 254 -5.41 -9.96 14.62
C TYR A 254 -6.51 -10.95 14.21
N PHE A 255 -6.45 -11.45 12.97
CA PHE A 255 -7.44 -12.42 12.45
C PHE A 255 -6.97 -13.87 12.51
N GLY A 256 -5.72 -14.15 12.85
CA GLY A 256 -5.17 -15.51 12.91
C GLY A 256 -4.99 -16.16 11.52
N ILE A 257 -4.80 -15.37 10.46
CA ILE A 257 -4.71 -15.86 9.08
C ILE A 257 -3.39 -15.41 8.47
N GLN A 258 -2.64 -16.33 7.88
CA GLN A 258 -1.39 -16.04 7.20
C GLN A 258 -1.58 -15.87 5.69
N ALA A 259 -1.02 -14.80 5.15
CA ALA A 259 -0.89 -14.59 3.72
C ALA A 259 0.40 -15.23 3.18
N ASP A 260 0.44 -15.47 1.87
CA ASP A 260 1.67 -15.92 1.18
C ASP A 260 2.62 -14.76 0.91
N LEU A 261 2.06 -13.60 0.58
CA LEU A 261 2.75 -12.32 0.40
C LEU A 261 2.03 -11.21 1.17
N THR A 262 2.77 -10.23 1.61
CA THR A 262 2.24 -9.08 2.32
C THR A 262 2.91 -7.80 1.84
N THR A 263 2.15 -6.70 1.76
CA THR A 263 2.68 -5.39 1.41
C THR A 263 2.51 -4.41 2.56
N TYR A 264 3.50 -3.57 2.77
CA TYR A 264 3.54 -2.56 3.82
C TYR A 264 3.89 -1.18 3.27
N GLY A 265 3.55 -0.16 4.03
CA GLY A 265 3.85 1.23 3.76
C GLY A 265 3.45 2.08 4.96
N LYS A 266 3.17 3.34 4.73
CA LYS A 266 2.63 4.27 5.74
C LYS A 266 3.38 4.20 7.09
N ILE A 267 2.88 3.44 8.06
CA ILE A 267 3.43 3.37 9.44
C ILE A 267 4.91 2.99 9.44
N ILE A 268 5.33 2.02 8.62
CA ILE A 268 6.72 1.56 8.61
C ILE A 268 7.72 2.64 8.21
N GLY A 269 7.28 3.68 7.52
CA GLY A 269 8.11 4.81 7.13
C GLY A 269 8.22 5.90 8.20
N GLY A 270 7.38 5.89 9.26
CA GLY A 270 7.40 6.92 10.30
C GLY A 270 7.17 8.36 9.79
N GLY A 271 6.64 8.52 8.58
CA GLY A 271 6.49 9.79 7.85
C GLY A 271 7.40 9.91 6.62
N MET A 272 8.41 9.03 6.48
CA MET A 272 9.26 8.97 5.30
C MET A 272 8.62 8.13 4.17
N PRO A 273 8.98 8.37 2.90
CA PRO A 273 8.46 7.63 1.76
C PRO A 273 9.07 6.21 1.72
N VAL A 274 8.34 5.25 2.25
CA VAL A 274 8.76 3.84 2.37
C VAL A 274 7.60 2.91 2.05
N GLY A 275 7.90 1.81 1.41
CA GLY A 275 7.09 0.63 1.29
C GLY A 275 7.95 -0.63 1.45
N ALA A 276 7.32 -1.76 1.67
CA ALA A 276 7.96 -3.06 1.66
C ALA A 276 6.99 -4.12 1.16
N TYR A 277 7.52 -5.17 0.56
CA TYR A 277 6.78 -6.38 0.27
C TYR A 277 7.62 -7.60 0.66
N GLY A 278 6.96 -8.68 0.97
CA GLY A 278 7.63 -9.90 1.34
C GLY A 278 6.66 -11.02 1.64
N GLY A 279 7.18 -12.15 2.10
CA GLY A 279 6.39 -13.31 2.41
C GLY A 279 7.26 -14.55 2.54
N ARG A 280 6.69 -15.68 2.14
CA ARG A 280 7.38 -16.97 2.12
C ARG A 280 8.68 -16.89 1.31
N ARG A 281 9.72 -17.54 1.81
CA ARG A 281 11.05 -17.57 1.20
C ARG A 281 11.04 -18.06 -0.24
N ASP A 282 10.37 -19.17 -0.51
CA ASP A 282 10.29 -19.78 -1.83
C ASP A 282 9.66 -18.84 -2.89
N ILE A 283 8.71 -17.99 -2.47
CA ILE A 283 8.12 -16.96 -3.33
C ILE A 283 9.09 -15.80 -3.52
N MET A 284 9.74 -15.35 -2.47
CA MET A 284 10.64 -14.19 -2.55
C MET A 284 11.94 -14.49 -3.30
N GLU A 285 12.38 -15.73 -3.34
CA GLU A 285 13.56 -16.17 -4.09
C GLU A 285 13.38 -16.10 -5.62
N VAL A 286 12.15 -15.90 -6.13
CA VAL A 286 11.97 -15.61 -7.57
C VAL A 286 12.43 -14.20 -7.95
N VAL A 287 12.64 -13.32 -6.95
CA VAL A 287 13.02 -11.93 -7.17
C VAL A 287 14.52 -11.80 -7.43
N SER A 288 14.90 -11.03 -8.44
CA SER A 288 16.29 -10.72 -8.77
C SER A 288 17.04 -10.12 -7.56
N PRO A 289 18.31 -10.47 -7.30
CA PRO A 289 19.24 -11.24 -8.17
C PRO A 289 19.17 -12.77 -8.01
N VAL A 290 18.35 -13.30 -7.09
CA VAL A 290 18.23 -14.76 -6.88
C VAL A 290 17.47 -15.38 -8.04
N GLY A 291 16.28 -14.86 -8.34
CA GLY A 291 15.43 -15.28 -9.46
C GLY A 291 15.41 -14.26 -10.60
N GLN A 292 14.40 -14.39 -11.47
CA GLN A 292 14.29 -13.59 -12.69
C GLN A 292 13.25 -12.45 -12.60
N VAL A 293 12.48 -12.38 -11.52
CA VAL A 293 11.48 -11.32 -11.33
C VAL A 293 12.18 -10.01 -10.98
N TYR A 294 12.16 -9.05 -11.91
CA TYR A 294 12.91 -7.81 -11.75
C TYR A 294 12.17 -6.80 -10.86
N GLN A 295 12.89 -6.25 -9.90
CA GLN A 295 12.53 -5.09 -9.10
C GLN A 295 13.80 -4.32 -8.75
N ALA A 296 13.78 -3.00 -8.90
CA ALA A 296 14.88 -2.12 -8.54
C ALA A 296 14.34 -0.76 -8.08
N GLY A 297 15.13 -0.05 -7.30
CA GLY A 297 14.83 1.31 -6.85
C GLY A 297 16.08 1.97 -6.31
N THR A 298 16.50 3.07 -6.91
CA THR A 298 17.71 3.81 -6.49
C THR A 298 17.67 4.22 -5.01
N LEU A 299 16.50 4.56 -4.50
CA LEU A 299 16.29 5.01 -3.13
C LEU A 299 15.62 3.95 -2.24
N SER A 300 15.43 2.73 -2.73
CA SER A 300 14.92 1.64 -1.91
C SER A 300 15.93 1.29 -0.81
N GLY A 301 15.48 1.20 0.44
CA GLY A 301 16.39 1.03 1.57
C GLY A 301 17.18 2.30 1.92
N ASN A 302 16.62 3.48 1.64
CA ASN A 302 17.27 4.76 1.94
C ASN A 302 17.64 4.86 3.44
N PRO A 303 18.90 5.18 3.79
CA PRO A 303 19.38 5.12 5.18
C PRO A 303 18.67 6.09 6.14
N VAL A 304 18.12 7.19 5.63
CA VAL A 304 17.34 8.13 6.44
C VAL A 304 15.91 7.61 6.67
N ALA A 305 15.41 6.81 5.74
CA ALA A 305 14.04 6.27 5.81
C ALA A 305 13.97 4.94 6.58
N MET A 306 15.07 4.17 6.66
CA MET A 306 15.20 2.95 7.44
C MET A 306 15.49 3.26 8.92
#